data_e97fff3a73308863d531509c08cef852
#
_entry.id   e97fff3a73308863d531509c08cef852
#
_cell.length_a   1.000
_cell.length_b   1.000
_cell.length_c   1.000
_cell.angle_alpha   90.00
_cell.angle_beta   90.00
_cell.angle_gamma   90.00
#
_symmetry.space_group_name_H-M   'P 1'
#
loop_
_entity.id
_entity.type
_entity.pdbx_description
1 polymer ?
#
loop_
_entity_poly.entity_id
_entity_poly.type
_entity_poly.pdbx_seq_one_letter_code
_entity_poly.pdbx_strand_id
1 'polypeptide(L)'
;IDIDRLSSVTYFSAAHNQLEFVQLESCEWLQYLNLSHNQLTHIVAGNKNELLLLDLSHNKLTSLHNDLFPNLNTLLINNNLLSEIKIFYSNFCNVQTLNAANNQLKYINLDFLTYLPSIKSLR
;
A
#
# COMPACT_ATOMS: atom_id res chain seq x y z
N ILE A 1 10.26 -13.15 0.20
CA ILE A 1 10.85 -13.15 -1.16
C ILE A 1 11.72 -11.93 -1.29
N ASP A 2 12.94 -12.15 -1.69
CA ASP A 2 13.87 -11.13 -2.11
C ASP A 2 13.70 -10.94 -3.63
N ILE A 3 13.22 -9.77 -4.05
CA ILE A 3 13.03 -9.42 -5.46
C ILE A 3 14.03 -8.37 -5.93
N ASP A 4 15.14 -8.22 -5.22
CA ASP A 4 16.18 -7.23 -5.51
C ASP A 4 16.80 -7.36 -6.92
N ARG A 5 16.60 -8.49 -7.59
CA ARG A 5 17.04 -8.69 -8.97
C ARG A 5 16.10 -8.13 -10.03
N LEU A 6 14.99 -7.55 -9.62
CA LEU A 6 13.95 -7.00 -10.52
C LEU A 6 14.06 -5.49 -10.68
N SER A 7 15.26 -4.96 -10.72
CA SER A 7 15.53 -3.50 -10.71
C SER A 7 14.89 -2.73 -11.88
N SER A 8 14.59 -3.40 -13.00
CA SER A 8 13.94 -2.78 -14.17
C SER A 8 12.45 -3.11 -14.32
N VAL A 9 11.87 -3.83 -13.37
CA VAL A 9 10.47 -4.26 -13.44
C VAL A 9 9.54 -3.10 -13.09
N THR A 10 8.58 -2.83 -13.96
CA THR A 10 7.53 -1.82 -13.74
C THR A 10 6.21 -2.40 -13.24
N TYR A 11 5.97 -3.67 -13.50
CA TYR A 11 4.79 -4.41 -13.05
C TYR A 11 5.22 -5.71 -12.38
N PHE A 12 4.75 -5.93 -11.14
CA PHE A 12 4.99 -7.19 -10.43
C PHE A 12 3.71 -7.65 -9.72
N SER A 13 3.40 -8.94 -9.89
CA SER A 13 2.32 -9.58 -9.15
C SER A 13 2.81 -10.90 -8.55
N ALA A 14 2.63 -11.04 -7.24
CA ALA A 14 2.78 -12.26 -6.48
C ALA A 14 1.51 -12.54 -5.66
N ALA A 15 0.35 -12.17 -6.20
CA ALA A 15 -0.94 -12.43 -5.57
C ALA A 15 -1.21 -13.96 -5.42
N HIS A 16 -2.08 -14.30 -4.45
CA HIS A 16 -2.50 -15.69 -4.18
C HIS A 16 -1.34 -16.64 -3.87
N ASN A 17 -0.43 -16.19 -3.00
CA ASN A 17 0.68 -16.98 -2.48
C ASN A 17 0.61 -17.10 -0.94
N GLN A 18 1.67 -17.54 -0.32
CA GLN A 18 1.80 -17.71 1.12
C GLN A 18 2.93 -16.82 1.68
N LEU A 19 3.10 -15.63 1.09
CA LEU A 19 4.16 -14.71 1.47
C LEU A 19 3.84 -14.08 2.83
N GLU A 20 4.76 -14.22 3.77
CA GLU A 20 4.68 -13.58 5.10
C GLU A 20 5.44 -12.25 5.14
N PHE A 21 6.40 -12.09 4.28
CA PHE A 21 7.27 -10.92 4.20
C PHE A 21 7.74 -10.67 2.77
N VAL A 22 7.83 -9.41 2.38
CA VAL A 22 8.38 -8.95 1.09
C VAL A 22 9.29 -7.76 1.30
N GLN A 23 10.43 -7.79 0.64
CA GLN A 23 11.40 -6.70 0.61
C GLN A 23 11.52 -6.18 -0.82
N LEU A 24 11.36 -4.88 -1.00
CA LEU A 24 11.22 -4.22 -2.30
C LEU A 24 12.28 -3.12 -2.53
N GLU A 25 13.29 -3.02 -1.69
CA GLU A 25 14.20 -1.87 -1.65
C GLU A 25 14.81 -1.54 -3.02
N SER A 26 15.17 -2.54 -3.81
CA SER A 26 15.85 -2.36 -5.10
C SER A 26 14.92 -2.21 -6.32
N CYS A 27 13.60 -2.21 -6.13
CA CYS A 27 12.63 -2.11 -7.22
C CYS A 27 12.25 -0.64 -7.49
N GLU A 28 13.18 0.19 -7.94
CA GLU A 28 13.00 1.63 -8.06
C GLU A 28 11.97 2.06 -9.12
N TRP A 29 11.81 1.28 -10.19
CA TRP A 29 10.94 1.59 -11.32
C TRP A 29 9.53 0.96 -11.22
N LEU A 30 9.23 0.33 -10.10
CA LEU A 30 7.98 -0.37 -9.93
C LEU A 30 6.79 0.61 -9.89
N GLN A 31 5.86 0.45 -10.83
CA GLN A 31 4.65 1.27 -10.95
C GLN A 31 3.39 0.54 -10.47
N TYR A 32 3.34 -0.77 -10.63
CA TYR A 32 2.20 -1.60 -10.28
C TYR A 32 2.65 -2.79 -9.47
N LEU A 33 2.16 -2.88 -8.24
CA LEU A 33 2.47 -3.96 -7.32
C LEU A 33 1.20 -4.62 -6.81
N ASN A 34 1.04 -5.91 -7.08
CA ASN A 34 -0.04 -6.71 -6.51
C ASN A 34 0.53 -7.83 -5.64
N LEU A 35 0.29 -7.72 -4.34
CA LEU A 35 0.65 -8.69 -3.30
C LEU A 35 -0.61 -9.19 -2.55
N SER A 36 -1.78 -9.05 -3.16
CA SER A 36 -3.04 -9.46 -2.54
C SER A 36 -3.11 -10.97 -2.28
N HIS A 37 -3.97 -11.36 -1.34
CA HIS A 37 -4.18 -12.78 -0.98
C HIS A 37 -2.87 -13.49 -0.60
N ASN A 38 -2.17 -12.92 0.36
CA ASN A 38 -0.97 -13.49 0.99
C ASN A 38 -1.13 -13.52 2.52
N GLN A 39 -0.04 -13.69 3.25
CA GLN A 39 0.00 -13.69 4.70
C GLN A 39 0.90 -12.58 5.26
N LEU A 40 1.02 -11.46 4.51
CA LEU A 40 1.91 -10.37 4.87
C LEU A 40 1.49 -9.71 6.18
N THR A 41 2.41 -9.62 7.12
CA THR A 41 2.26 -8.88 8.37
C THR A 41 2.85 -7.47 8.29
N HIS A 42 3.82 -7.29 7.41
CA HIS A 42 4.47 -6.02 7.10
C HIS A 42 5.16 -6.09 5.74
N ILE A 43 5.51 -4.95 5.19
CA ILE A 43 6.33 -4.81 3.98
C ILE A 43 7.49 -3.85 4.27
N VAL A 44 8.63 -4.12 3.65
CA VAL A 44 9.76 -3.18 3.61
C VAL A 44 9.92 -2.73 2.16
N ALA A 45 9.57 -1.49 1.90
CA ALA A 45 9.44 -1.03 0.52
C ALA A 45 10.54 -0.05 0.09
N GLY A 46 11.26 0.57 1.00
CA GLY A 46 12.10 1.71 0.65
C GLY A 46 11.28 2.82 -0.04
N ASN A 47 11.92 3.84 -0.55
CA ASN A 47 11.22 4.92 -1.23
C ASN A 47 10.78 4.46 -2.63
N LYS A 48 9.47 4.43 -2.90
CA LYS A 48 8.85 4.00 -4.17
C LYS A 48 8.16 5.17 -4.85
N ASN A 49 8.95 6.08 -5.39
CA ASN A 49 8.46 7.28 -6.07
C ASN A 49 7.61 6.98 -7.31
N GLU A 50 7.91 5.88 -8.02
CA GLU A 50 7.22 5.53 -9.26
C GLU A 50 5.93 4.70 -9.04
N LEU A 51 5.64 4.25 -7.81
CA LEU A 51 4.52 3.37 -7.55
C LEU A 51 3.19 4.14 -7.67
N LEU A 52 2.33 3.67 -8.58
CA LEU A 52 1.02 4.22 -8.89
C LEU A 52 -0.12 3.37 -8.31
N LEU A 53 0.02 2.06 -8.32
CA LEU A 53 -0.96 1.14 -7.76
C LEU A 53 -0.30 0.14 -6.82
N LEU A 54 -0.87 0.04 -5.62
CA LEU A 54 -0.48 -0.93 -4.60
C LEU A 54 -1.71 -1.70 -4.14
N ASP A 55 -1.72 -3.01 -4.39
CA ASP A 55 -2.73 -3.92 -3.86
C ASP A 55 -2.11 -4.84 -2.79
N LEU A 56 -2.49 -4.59 -1.55
CA LEU A 56 -2.16 -5.36 -0.35
C LEU A 56 -3.40 -5.99 0.27
N SER A 57 -4.50 -6.04 -0.45
CA SER A 57 -5.76 -6.60 0.07
C SER A 57 -5.62 -8.08 0.47
N HIS A 58 -6.46 -8.52 1.40
CA HIS A 58 -6.46 -9.91 1.89
C HIS A 58 -5.09 -10.36 2.42
N ASN A 59 -4.56 -9.63 3.38
CA ASN A 59 -3.33 -9.94 4.10
C ASN A 59 -3.54 -9.86 5.63
N LYS A 60 -2.48 -9.83 6.39
CA LYS A 60 -2.49 -9.77 7.88
C LYS A 60 -1.81 -8.49 8.40
N LEU A 61 -1.86 -7.40 7.61
CA LEU A 61 -1.21 -6.15 7.98
C LEU A 61 -1.89 -5.52 9.20
N THR A 62 -1.11 -5.14 10.20
CA THR A 62 -1.57 -4.45 11.41
C THR A 62 -1.29 -2.95 11.37
N SER A 63 -0.34 -2.55 10.54
CA SER A 63 0.02 -1.16 10.28
C SER A 63 0.52 -1.00 8.85
N LEU A 64 0.43 0.21 8.33
CA LEU A 64 1.02 0.60 7.05
C LEU A 64 1.67 1.97 7.22
N HIS A 65 2.94 2.04 6.90
CA HIS A 65 3.68 3.31 6.83
C HIS A 65 3.61 3.83 5.39
N ASN A 66 3.18 5.07 5.23
CA ASN A 66 2.86 5.66 3.93
C ASN A 66 3.89 6.66 3.39
N ASP A 67 4.93 6.93 4.14
CA ASP A 67 6.07 7.76 3.70
C ASP A 67 6.87 7.14 2.54
N LEU A 68 6.47 5.96 2.11
CA LEU A 68 7.14 5.15 1.11
C LEU A 68 6.57 5.31 -0.32
N PHE A 69 5.41 5.96 -0.50
CA PHE A 69 4.66 5.92 -1.78
C PHE A 69 4.10 7.31 -2.19
N PRO A 70 4.93 8.31 -2.46
CA PRO A 70 4.48 9.69 -2.64
C PRO A 70 3.59 9.93 -3.87
N ASN A 71 3.68 9.10 -4.90
CA ASN A 71 2.92 9.25 -6.15
C ASN A 71 1.78 8.24 -6.30
N LEU A 72 1.44 7.52 -5.23
CA LEU A 72 0.42 6.49 -5.27
C LEU A 72 -0.95 7.06 -5.66
N ASN A 73 -1.58 6.44 -6.65
CA ASN A 73 -2.91 6.78 -7.14
C ASN A 73 -4.00 5.84 -6.59
N THR A 74 -3.69 4.56 -6.49
CA THR A 74 -4.62 3.53 -6.03
C THR A 74 -4.00 2.71 -4.92
N LEU A 75 -4.67 2.68 -3.76
CA LEU A 75 -4.28 1.89 -2.60
C LEU A 75 -5.43 0.96 -2.19
N LEU A 76 -5.18 -0.34 -2.28
CA LEU A 76 -6.11 -1.39 -1.85
C LEU A 76 -5.53 -2.11 -0.64
N ILE A 77 -6.10 -1.88 0.53
CA ILE A 77 -5.69 -2.44 1.83
C ILE A 77 -6.86 -3.11 2.56
N ASN A 78 -7.95 -3.38 1.84
CA ASN A 78 -9.12 -4.05 2.41
C ASN A 78 -8.81 -5.47 2.88
N ASN A 79 -9.58 -5.96 3.83
CA ASN A 79 -9.40 -7.30 4.42
C ASN A 79 -7.99 -7.49 5.00
N ASN A 80 -7.63 -6.63 5.93
CA ASN A 80 -6.43 -6.68 6.74
C ASN A 80 -6.78 -6.53 8.24
N LEU A 81 -5.79 -6.31 9.08
CA LEU A 81 -5.93 -6.16 10.53
C LEU A 81 -5.55 -4.75 11.00
N LEU A 82 -5.67 -3.74 10.12
CA LEU A 82 -5.26 -2.37 10.43
C LEU A 82 -6.16 -1.77 11.50
N SER A 83 -5.57 -1.30 12.59
CA SER A 83 -6.28 -0.58 13.66
C SER A 83 -6.33 0.93 13.43
N GLU A 84 -5.43 1.44 12.62
CA GLU A 84 -5.32 2.84 12.20
C GLU A 84 -4.64 2.94 10.83
N ILE A 85 -4.91 4.03 10.14
CA ILE A 85 -4.18 4.41 8.93
C ILE A 85 -3.42 5.69 9.28
N LYS A 86 -2.09 5.59 9.40
CA LYS A 86 -1.23 6.74 9.65
C LYS A 86 -0.92 7.45 8.35
N ILE A 87 -1.53 8.59 8.13
CA ILE A 87 -1.22 9.47 7.01
C ILE A 87 -0.25 10.54 7.50
N PHE A 88 0.96 10.52 6.97
CA PHE A 88 1.90 11.62 7.14
C PHE A 88 1.70 12.65 6.03
N TYR A 89 1.70 13.91 6.37
CA TYR A 89 1.18 15.12 5.74
C TYR A 89 1.43 15.36 4.23
N SER A 90 2.17 14.53 3.52
CA SER A 90 2.54 14.84 2.13
C SER A 90 2.32 13.72 1.10
N ASN A 91 2.04 12.50 1.52
CA ASN A 91 2.28 11.35 0.64
C ASN A 91 1.01 10.73 0.01
N PHE A 92 -0.20 11.17 0.40
CA PHE A 92 -1.44 10.70 -0.24
C PHE A 92 -2.15 11.76 -1.11
N CYS A 93 -1.49 12.87 -1.41
CA CYS A 93 -2.10 13.93 -2.22
C CYS A 93 -2.61 13.46 -3.59
N ASN A 94 -2.01 12.40 -4.13
CA ASN A 94 -2.35 11.84 -5.44
C ASN A 94 -3.32 10.66 -5.37
N VAL A 95 -3.66 10.15 -4.18
CA VAL A 95 -4.55 8.99 -4.05
C VAL A 95 -5.96 9.36 -4.50
N GLN A 96 -6.43 8.68 -5.52
CA GLN A 96 -7.79 8.81 -6.06
C GLN A 96 -8.70 7.67 -5.60
N THR A 97 -8.14 6.50 -5.37
CA THR A 97 -8.87 5.32 -4.90
C THR A 97 -8.22 4.76 -3.66
N LEU A 98 -8.97 4.71 -2.57
CA LEU A 98 -8.61 4.06 -1.33
C LEU A 98 -9.68 3.05 -0.95
N ASN A 99 -9.32 1.78 -0.85
CA ASN A 99 -10.18 0.76 -0.26
C ASN A 99 -9.55 0.22 1.03
N ALA A 100 -10.10 0.58 2.17
CA ALA A 100 -9.68 0.14 3.50
C ALA A 100 -10.79 -0.66 4.21
N ALA A 101 -11.79 -1.15 3.48
CA ALA A 101 -12.90 -1.91 4.04
C ALA A 101 -12.43 -3.19 4.76
N ASN A 102 -13.22 -3.67 5.71
CA ASN A 102 -12.93 -4.90 6.45
C ASN A 102 -11.55 -4.89 7.12
N ASN A 103 -11.29 -3.85 7.88
CA ASN A 103 -10.16 -3.72 8.79
C ASN A 103 -10.67 -3.58 10.24
N GLN A 104 -9.79 -3.31 11.19
CA GLN A 104 -10.11 -3.09 12.60
C GLN A 104 -10.03 -1.59 12.97
N LEU A 105 -10.33 -0.71 12.02
CA LEU A 105 -10.24 0.75 12.20
C LEU A 105 -11.24 1.20 13.26
N LYS A 106 -10.74 1.82 14.32
CA LYS A 106 -11.56 2.29 15.46
C LYS A 106 -12.18 3.66 15.20
N TYR A 107 -11.50 4.49 14.43
CA TYR A 107 -11.94 5.83 14.03
C TYR A 107 -11.22 6.27 12.77
N ILE A 108 -11.89 7.13 12.02
CA ILE A 108 -11.26 7.92 10.95
C ILE A 108 -11.23 9.35 11.46
N ASN A 109 -10.04 9.92 11.60
CA ASN A 109 -9.93 11.33 11.92
C ASN A 109 -10.49 12.16 10.74
N LEU A 110 -11.31 13.16 11.00
CA LEU A 110 -11.84 14.06 9.95
C LEU A 110 -10.72 14.79 9.20
N ASP A 111 -9.61 15.05 9.85
CA ASP A 111 -8.41 15.59 9.20
C ASP A 111 -7.87 14.66 8.11
N PHE A 112 -8.14 13.35 8.19
CA PHE A 112 -7.78 12.37 7.19
C PHE A 112 -8.25 12.77 5.79
N LEU A 113 -9.47 13.26 5.65
CA LEU A 113 -10.01 13.66 4.34
C LEU A 113 -9.34 14.93 3.78
N THR A 114 -8.81 15.80 4.65
CA THR A 114 -8.08 17.00 4.20
C THR A 114 -6.74 16.64 3.54
N TYR A 115 -6.18 15.48 3.86
CA TYR A 115 -4.94 14.97 3.26
C TYR A 115 -5.17 14.13 2.00
N LEU A 116 -6.41 13.97 1.58
CA LEU A 116 -6.81 13.22 0.38
C LEU A 116 -7.53 14.13 -0.64
N PRO A 117 -6.92 15.23 -1.09
CA PRO A 117 -7.60 16.22 -1.93
C PRO A 117 -8.03 15.65 -3.29
N SER A 118 -7.40 14.57 -3.73
CA SER A 118 -7.67 13.93 -5.03
C SER A 118 -8.63 12.74 -4.94
N ILE A 119 -9.17 12.42 -3.75
CA ILE A 119 -9.95 11.19 -3.54
C ILE A 119 -11.24 11.21 -4.39
N LYS A 120 -11.46 10.14 -5.13
CA LYS A 120 -12.66 9.89 -5.95
C LYS A 120 -13.44 8.70 -5.45
N SER A 121 -12.78 7.73 -4.83
CA SER A 121 -13.39 6.52 -4.29
C SER A 121 -12.78 6.20 -2.92
N LEU A 122 -13.63 6.10 -1.91
CA LEU A 122 -13.27 5.73 -0.54
C LEU A 122 -14.20 4.61 -0.07
N ARG A 123 -13.64 3.54 0.44
CA ARG A 123 -14.37 2.42 1.03
C ARG A 123 -13.73 1.94 2.31
#